data_8f21edd61df2be9214709e97198387c7
#
_entry.id   8f21edd61df2be9214709e97198387c7
#
_cell.length_a   1.000
_cell.length_b   1.000
_cell.length_c   1.000
_cell.angle_alpha   90.00
_cell.angle_beta   90.00
_cell.angle_gamma   90.00
#
_symmetry.space_group_name_H-M   'P 1'
#
loop_
_entity.id
_entity.type
_entity.pdbx_description
1 polymer ?
#
loop_
_entity_poly.entity_id
_entity_poly.type
_entity_poly.pdbx_seq_one_letter_code
_entity_poly.pdbx_strand_id
1 'polypeptide(L)'
;MMTSLKLNFNNPEKVFNKNIFEILTNYDNFTEVHYGGGSSGKSHGVIQKVVLKALMKWNVPRRIMWMRKVQTTIKDSLFEDVKACLINYGIWDLCRWNKTDNKVELPNGAVFLFKGLDNPEKIKSIKGISDIVMEEASEFTLNDYTQLTLRLREKKHMNKQIFLMFNPVSKLNWVYKYFFEHGQKMKDVVVRQSSYKDNKFLDETTRENLELLANRNPAYYKIYALGQFATLDKLVFPKYEKKLLNKDDLRHLPSYFGLDFGYVNDPSAFIHCKIDAKNKKLYIVEEYVKQGMLNDEIAGVIKRLGYSKEEITADSAEQKSIAEIRKLGVDRIKPTKKGKSSVVQGLQFLMQFDIIVDERCFKTIEELDNYTWKKDKDTDEYTNEPVDTYNHCIDSLRYSVERFYRPDTKKNSTIKKSIKNIKAMGL
;
A
#
# COMPACT_ATOMS: atom_id res chain seq x y z
N MET A 1 -26.27 18.50 -25.45
CA MET A 1 -25.03 18.89 -26.17
C MET A 1 -23.87 18.45 -25.29
N MET A 2 -23.00 17.53 -25.76
CA MET A 2 -21.77 17.19 -25.02
C MET A 2 -20.82 18.39 -25.11
N THR A 3 -20.61 19.09 -24.01
CA THR A 3 -19.58 20.12 -23.92
C THR A 3 -18.22 19.44 -24.08
N SER A 4 -17.45 19.86 -25.09
CA SER A 4 -16.09 19.35 -25.29
C SER A 4 -15.21 19.77 -24.08
N LEU A 5 -14.77 18.80 -23.29
CA LEU A 5 -13.83 19.04 -22.20
C LEU A 5 -12.43 19.23 -22.81
N LYS A 6 -11.83 20.42 -22.65
CA LYS A 6 -10.44 20.66 -23.02
C LYS A 6 -9.58 20.56 -21.75
N LEU A 7 -8.77 19.50 -21.65
CA LEU A 7 -7.69 19.43 -20.67
C LEU A 7 -6.44 20.05 -21.29
N ASN A 8 -5.94 21.11 -20.69
CA ASN A 8 -4.71 21.77 -21.13
C ASN A 8 -3.61 21.54 -20.09
N PHE A 9 -2.58 20.81 -20.46
CA PHE A 9 -1.39 20.61 -19.66
C PHE A 9 -0.30 21.59 -20.14
N ASN A 10 -0.31 22.82 -19.63
CA ASN A 10 0.66 23.87 -20.01
C ASN A 10 2.11 23.44 -19.79
N ASN A 11 2.34 22.49 -18.88
CA ASN A 11 3.65 21.92 -18.61
C ASN A 11 3.51 20.41 -18.30
N PRO A 12 3.51 19.53 -19.32
CA PRO A 12 3.33 18.09 -19.13
C PRO A 12 4.39 17.47 -18.20
N GLU A 13 5.59 18.03 -18.19
CA GLU A 13 6.67 17.55 -17.32
C GLU A 13 6.37 17.73 -15.83
N LYS A 14 5.51 18.68 -15.45
CA LYS A 14 5.06 18.84 -14.05
C LYS A 14 3.95 17.89 -13.64
N VAL A 15 3.41 17.11 -14.58
CA VAL A 15 2.24 16.24 -14.36
C VAL A 15 2.57 14.78 -14.55
N PHE A 16 3.43 14.44 -15.51
CA PHE A 16 3.70 13.07 -15.91
C PHE A 16 5.16 12.69 -15.71
N ASN A 17 5.43 11.47 -15.27
CA ASN A 17 6.75 10.87 -15.40
C ASN A 17 7.06 10.63 -16.89
N LYS A 18 8.34 10.74 -17.28
CA LYS A 18 8.78 10.66 -18.68
C LYS A 18 8.33 9.35 -19.36
N ASN A 19 8.56 8.22 -18.71
CA ASN A 19 8.20 6.89 -19.20
C ASN A 19 6.69 6.70 -19.43
N ILE A 20 5.85 7.43 -18.70
CA ILE A 20 4.39 7.44 -18.87
C ILE A 20 3.99 8.42 -19.96
N PHE A 21 4.60 9.61 -19.99
CA PHE A 21 4.30 10.62 -21.00
C PHE A 21 4.51 10.11 -22.43
N GLU A 22 5.60 9.35 -22.65
CA GLU A 22 5.93 8.76 -23.94
C GLU A 22 4.86 7.78 -24.47
N ILE A 23 4.03 7.24 -23.60
CA ILE A 23 3.04 6.21 -23.95
C ILE A 23 1.59 6.63 -23.70
N LEU A 24 1.34 7.88 -23.29
CA LEU A 24 0.00 8.35 -22.88
C LEU A 24 -1.08 8.09 -23.92
N THR A 25 -0.76 8.23 -25.20
CA THR A 25 -1.69 8.09 -26.33
C THR A 25 -1.45 6.82 -27.16
N ASN A 26 -0.55 5.95 -26.73
CA ASN A 26 -0.33 4.67 -27.40
C ASN A 26 -1.34 3.63 -26.87
N TYR A 27 -2.27 3.18 -27.72
CA TYR A 27 -3.32 2.21 -27.38
C TYR A 27 -3.30 1.01 -28.34
N ASP A 28 -2.15 0.70 -28.95
CA ASP A 28 -2.05 -0.32 -30.01
C ASP A 28 -2.00 -1.75 -29.44
N ASN A 29 -1.46 -1.92 -28.24
CA ASN A 29 -1.32 -3.24 -27.62
C ASN A 29 -2.57 -3.61 -26.83
N PHE A 30 -3.08 -4.82 -27.00
CA PHE A 30 -4.22 -5.32 -26.25
C PHE A 30 -3.90 -5.49 -24.76
N THR A 31 -2.71 -5.95 -24.41
CA THR A 31 -2.26 -6.10 -23.01
C THR A 31 -1.05 -5.22 -22.74
N GLU A 32 -1.12 -4.41 -21.70
CA GLU A 32 0.00 -3.66 -21.15
C GLU A 32 0.32 -4.15 -19.75
N VAL A 33 1.53 -4.68 -19.57
CA VAL A 33 2.05 -5.16 -18.29
C VAL A 33 2.99 -4.11 -17.73
N HIS A 34 2.62 -3.49 -16.63
CA HIS A 34 3.42 -2.51 -15.90
C HIS A 34 3.90 -3.11 -14.58
N TYR A 35 5.18 -3.41 -14.47
CA TYR A 35 5.75 -3.94 -13.25
C TYR A 35 6.91 -3.08 -12.75
N GLY A 36 7.15 -3.12 -11.44
CA GLY A 36 8.19 -2.27 -10.88
C GLY A 36 8.10 -2.10 -9.38
N GLY A 37 9.00 -1.32 -8.84
CA GLY A 37 9.06 -1.02 -7.42
C GLY A 37 7.85 -0.26 -6.89
N GLY A 38 7.62 -0.31 -5.58
CA GLY A 38 6.49 0.36 -4.93
C GLY A 38 6.45 1.88 -5.09
N SER A 39 7.62 2.51 -5.24
CA SER A 39 7.76 3.96 -5.39
C SER A 39 8.07 4.40 -6.82
N SER A 40 7.90 3.52 -7.81
CA SER A 40 8.23 3.79 -9.22
C SER A 40 7.26 4.74 -9.94
N GLY A 41 6.12 5.06 -9.33
CA GLY A 41 5.07 5.86 -9.96
C GLY A 41 4.22 5.11 -10.99
N LYS A 42 4.40 3.78 -11.16
CA LYS A 42 3.69 2.97 -12.17
C LYS A 42 2.16 3.05 -12.05
N SER A 43 1.62 2.83 -10.85
CA SER A 43 0.15 2.82 -10.64
C SER A 43 -0.44 4.19 -10.95
N HIS A 44 0.18 5.26 -10.43
CA HIS A 44 -0.23 6.63 -10.72
C HIS A 44 -0.20 6.94 -12.24
N GLY A 45 0.89 6.54 -12.92
CA GLY A 45 1.03 6.77 -14.36
C GLY A 45 0.03 5.98 -15.20
N VAL A 46 -0.23 4.71 -14.87
CA VAL A 46 -1.27 3.91 -15.54
C VAL A 46 -2.65 4.51 -15.32
N ILE A 47 -2.97 4.95 -14.09
CA ILE A 47 -4.23 5.64 -13.79
C ILE A 47 -4.37 6.89 -14.65
N GLN A 48 -3.32 7.73 -14.74
CA GLN A 48 -3.32 8.92 -15.59
C GLN A 48 -3.61 8.56 -17.06
N LYS A 49 -2.92 7.57 -17.62
CA LYS A 49 -3.10 7.09 -18.99
C LYS A 49 -4.54 6.63 -19.25
N VAL A 50 -5.08 5.80 -18.35
CA VAL A 50 -6.41 5.20 -18.51
C VAL A 50 -7.52 6.23 -18.31
N VAL A 51 -7.35 7.18 -17.38
CA VAL A 51 -8.28 8.31 -17.20
C VAL A 51 -8.29 9.20 -18.45
N LEU A 52 -7.13 9.54 -19.02
CA LEU A 52 -7.05 10.31 -20.25
C LEU A 52 -7.68 9.56 -21.43
N LYS A 53 -7.41 8.25 -21.56
CA LYS A 53 -8.07 7.40 -22.55
C LYS A 53 -9.61 7.47 -22.45
N ALA A 54 -10.14 7.44 -21.24
CA ALA A 54 -11.59 7.55 -21.01
C ALA A 54 -12.17 8.90 -21.45
N LEU A 55 -11.40 9.98 -21.31
CA LEU A 55 -11.81 11.35 -21.63
C LEU A 55 -11.68 11.69 -23.11
N MET A 56 -10.91 10.93 -23.88
CA MET A 56 -10.76 11.14 -25.31
C MET A 56 -12.10 10.92 -26.04
N LYS A 57 -12.22 11.54 -27.23
CA LYS A 57 -13.38 11.37 -28.09
C LYS A 57 -13.32 10.00 -28.80
N TRP A 58 -14.25 9.13 -28.45
CA TRP A 58 -14.47 7.82 -29.08
C TRP A 58 -15.86 7.76 -29.70
N ASN A 59 -16.06 6.85 -30.63
CA ASN A 59 -17.40 6.61 -31.23
C ASN A 59 -18.43 6.18 -30.18
N VAL A 60 -17.98 5.46 -29.16
CA VAL A 60 -18.77 5.04 -27.99
C VAL A 60 -18.01 5.37 -26.73
N PRO A 61 -18.64 6.00 -25.73
CA PRO A 61 -17.98 6.29 -24.44
C PRO A 61 -17.39 5.04 -23.80
N ARG A 62 -16.19 5.15 -23.23
CA ARG A 62 -15.49 4.03 -22.62
C ARG A 62 -16.20 3.53 -21.37
N ARG A 63 -16.13 2.22 -21.17
CA ARG A 63 -16.58 1.56 -19.96
C ARG A 63 -15.44 0.75 -19.37
N ILE A 64 -14.79 1.29 -18.36
CA ILE A 64 -13.53 0.80 -17.81
C ILE A 64 -13.77 0.11 -16.49
N MET A 65 -13.27 -1.11 -16.34
CA MET A 65 -13.35 -1.87 -15.11
C MET A 65 -12.02 -1.81 -14.36
N TRP A 66 -12.05 -1.23 -13.16
CA TRP A 66 -10.93 -1.11 -12.23
C TRP A 66 -11.02 -2.24 -11.21
N MET A 67 -10.00 -3.07 -11.11
CA MET A 67 -10.07 -4.32 -10.39
C MET A 67 -8.95 -4.51 -9.39
N ARG A 68 -9.31 -5.11 -8.25
CA ARG A 68 -8.42 -5.80 -7.31
C ARG A 68 -8.93 -7.22 -7.08
N LYS A 69 -8.07 -8.11 -6.58
CA LYS A 69 -8.50 -9.49 -6.26
C LYS A 69 -9.59 -9.47 -5.18
N VAL A 70 -9.51 -8.57 -4.20
CA VAL A 70 -10.43 -8.48 -3.07
C VAL A 70 -11.24 -7.19 -3.09
N GLN A 71 -12.57 -7.30 -3.06
CA GLN A 71 -13.51 -6.17 -3.17
C GLN A 71 -13.34 -5.12 -2.07
N THR A 72 -13.10 -5.53 -0.83
CA THR A 72 -13.01 -4.60 0.30
C THR A 72 -11.83 -3.64 0.24
N THR A 73 -10.77 -3.98 -0.52
CA THR A 73 -9.57 -3.15 -0.63
C THR A 73 -9.66 -2.07 -1.70
N ILE A 74 -10.66 -2.12 -2.58
CA ILE A 74 -10.79 -1.21 -3.71
C ILE A 74 -11.08 0.23 -3.26
N LYS A 75 -11.94 0.40 -2.23
CA LYS A 75 -12.37 1.72 -1.78
C LYS A 75 -11.24 2.54 -1.16
N ASP A 76 -10.37 1.88 -0.43
CA ASP A 76 -9.33 2.54 0.35
C ASP A 76 -8.01 2.70 -0.43
N SER A 77 -7.95 2.21 -1.68
CA SER A 77 -6.76 2.27 -2.53
C SER A 77 -7.12 2.76 -3.94
N LEU A 78 -7.35 1.84 -4.86
CA LEU A 78 -7.54 2.11 -6.30
C LEU A 78 -8.61 3.17 -6.59
N PHE A 79 -9.73 3.17 -5.84
CA PHE A 79 -10.77 4.19 -6.01
C PHE A 79 -10.28 5.59 -5.59
N GLU A 80 -9.61 5.72 -4.44
CA GLU A 80 -9.10 7.01 -3.98
C GLU A 80 -7.99 7.55 -4.90
N ASP A 81 -7.15 6.67 -5.46
CA ASP A 81 -6.11 7.06 -6.43
C ASP A 81 -6.72 7.57 -7.75
N VAL A 82 -7.72 6.87 -8.28
CA VAL A 82 -8.45 7.31 -9.48
C VAL A 82 -9.18 8.63 -9.22
N LYS A 83 -9.83 8.77 -8.08
CA LYS A 83 -10.50 10.00 -7.66
C LYS A 83 -9.52 11.17 -7.50
N ALA A 84 -8.36 10.92 -6.89
CA ALA A 84 -7.30 11.93 -6.78
C ALA A 84 -6.83 12.40 -8.16
N CYS A 85 -6.68 11.48 -9.13
CA CYS A 85 -6.35 11.83 -10.51
C CYS A 85 -7.44 12.72 -11.15
N LEU A 86 -8.72 12.38 -10.97
CA LEU A 86 -9.85 13.18 -11.48
C LEU A 86 -9.92 14.57 -10.80
N ILE A 87 -9.62 14.67 -9.52
CA ILE A 87 -9.51 15.95 -8.79
C ILE A 87 -8.37 16.78 -9.34
N ASN A 88 -7.19 16.19 -9.55
CA ASN A 88 -6.02 16.88 -10.09
C ASN A 88 -6.26 17.42 -11.51
N TYR A 89 -7.11 16.74 -12.29
CA TYR A 89 -7.54 17.20 -13.60
C TYR A 89 -8.72 18.18 -13.56
N GLY A 90 -9.24 18.52 -12.36
CA GLY A 90 -10.35 19.46 -12.17
C GLY A 90 -11.71 18.96 -12.67
N ILE A 91 -11.87 17.63 -12.84
CA ILE A 91 -13.09 17.05 -13.42
C ILE A 91 -13.95 16.25 -12.44
N TRP A 92 -13.47 16.02 -11.22
CA TRP A 92 -14.21 15.22 -10.23
C TRP A 92 -15.60 15.78 -9.93
N ASP A 93 -15.73 17.09 -9.76
CA ASP A 93 -17.01 17.74 -9.44
C ASP A 93 -18.02 17.70 -10.59
N LEU A 94 -17.57 17.34 -11.79
CA LEU A 94 -18.41 17.12 -12.97
C LEU A 94 -18.85 15.66 -13.12
N CYS A 95 -18.28 14.76 -12.29
CA CYS A 95 -18.59 13.32 -12.33
C CYS A 95 -19.79 12.99 -11.46
N ARG A 96 -20.51 11.94 -11.84
CA ARG A 96 -21.59 11.37 -11.02
C ARG A 96 -21.09 10.12 -10.31
N TRP A 97 -21.04 10.18 -8.98
CA TRP A 97 -20.62 9.05 -8.14
C TRP A 97 -21.80 8.30 -7.54
N ASN A 98 -21.95 7.01 -7.91
CA ASN A 98 -22.89 6.09 -7.26
C ASN A 98 -22.13 5.17 -6.30
N LYS A 99 -22.31 5.39 -4.99
CA LYS A 99 -21.63 4.64 -3.92
C LYS A 99 -22.07 3.19 -3.83
N THR A 100 -23.34 2.91 -4.13
CA THR A 100 -23.93 1.57 -4.03
C THR A 100 -23.38 0.66 -5.12
N ASP A 101 -23.29 1.15 -6.33
CA ASP A 101 -22.80 0.37 -7.48
C ASP A 101 -21.27 0.41 -7.65
N ASN A 102 -20.56 1.20 -6.82
CA ASN A 102 -19.15 1.53 -7.00
C ASN A 102 -18.85 2.00 -8.43
N LYS A 103 -19.64 2.98 -8.91
CA LYS A 103 -19.62 3.47 -10.29
C LYS A 103 -19.39 4.97 -10.33
N VAL A 104 -18.44 5.42 -11.15
CA VAL A 104 -18.24 6.84 -11.49
C VAL A 104 -18.58 7.04 -12.96
N GLU A 105 -19.45 8.01 -13.26
CA GLU A 105 -19.80 8.42 -14.63
C GLU A 105 -19.14 9.78 -14.92
N LEU A 106 -18.35 9.83 -15.96
CA LEU A 106 -17.60 11.02 -16.40
C LEU A 106 -18.49 11.95 -17.25
N PRO A 107 -18.14 13.24 -17.38
CA PRO A 107 -18.95 14.21 -18.13
C PRO A 107 -19.18 13.87 -19.61
N ASN A 108 -18.28 13.09 -20.22
CA ASN A 108 -18.39 12.63 -21.60
C ASN A 108 -19.17 11.31 -21.76
N GLY A 109 -19.76 10.79 -20.66
CA GLY A 109 -20.52 9.54 -20.65
C GLY A 109 -19.66 8.29 -20.44
N ALA A 110 -18.33 8.41 -20.30
CA ALA A 110 -17.50 7.27 -19.93
C ALA A 110 -17.81 6.82 -18.50
N VAL A 111 -17.62 5.53 -18.22
CA VAL A 111 -18.01 4.90 -16.95
C VAL A 111 -16.85 4.14 -16.37
N PHE A 112 -16.55 4.40 -15.10
CA PHE A 112 -15.63 3.62 -14.28
C PHE A 112 -16.41 2.71 -13.35
N LEU A 113 -16.06 1.42 -13.34
CA LEU A 113 -16.64 0.38 -12.48
C LEU A 113 -15.55 -0.17 -11.58
N PHE A 114 -15.74 -0.14 -10.27
CA PHE A 114 -14.77 -0.65 -9.30
C PHE A 114 -15.26 -1.99 -8.75
N LYS A 115 -14.55 -3.09 -9.08
CA LYS A 115 -14.99 -4.46 -8.80
C LYS A 115 -13.86 -5.35 -8.28
N GLY A 116 -14.12 -6.11 -7.20
CA GLY A 116 -13.26 -7.21 -6.77
C GLY A 116 -13.55 -8.49 -7.54
N LEU A 117 -12.57 -9.38 -7.57
CA LEU A 117 -12.69 -10.71 -8.17
C LEU A 117 -12.62 -11.82 -7.09
N ASP A 118 -13.18 -11.55 -5.92
CA ASP A 118 -13.41 -12.53 -4.86
C ASP A 118 -14.46 -13.61 -5.27
N ASN A 119 -15.35 -13.26 -6.20
CA ASN A 119 -16.30 -14.18 -6.81
C ASN A 119 -16.38 -13.95 -8.33
N PRO A 120 -15.78 -14.80 -9.17
CA PRO A 120 -15.79 -14.68 -10.62
C PRO A 120 -17.18 -14.65 -11.25
N GLU A 121 -18.19 -15.25 -10.60
CA GLU A 121 -19.57 -15.23 -11.12
C GLU A 121 -20.16 -13.81 -11.21
N LYS A 122 -19.79 -12.94 -10.26
CA LYS A 122 -20.30 -11.55 -10.24
C LYS A 122 -19.93 -10.72 -11.48
N ILE A 123 -18.82 -11.06 -12.14
CA ILE A 123 -18.37 -10.33 -13.33
C ILE A 123 -18.95 -10.90 -14.62
N LYS A 124 -19.52 -12.11 -14.61
CA LYS A 124 -20.11 -12.75 -15.81
C LYS A 124 -21.25 -11.94 -16.39
N SER A 125 -22.00 -11.22 -15.57
CA SER A 125 -23.14 -10.39 -15.97
C SER A 125 -22.76 -9.02 -16.55
N ILE A 126 -21.51 -8.56 -16.37
CA ILE A 126 -21.08 -7.23 -16.82
C ILE A 126 -20.81 -7.24 -18.33
N LYS A 127 -21.53 -6.39 -19.07
CA LYS A 127 -21.44 -6.27 -20.52
C LYS A 127 -20.87 -4.91 -20.94
N GLY A 128 -20.35 -4.83 -22.15
CA GLY A 128 -19.94 -3.57 -22.77
C GLY A 128 -18.64 -2.99 -22.21
N ILE A 129 -17.77 -3.80 -21.60
CA ILE A 129 -16.48 -3.36 -21.09
C ILE A 129 -15.55 -3.08 -22.27
N SER A 130 -14.91 -1.91 -22.23
CA SER A 130 -13.91 -1.49 -23.22
C SER A 130 -12.48 -1.74 -22.74
N ASP A 131 -12.22 -1.57 -21.43
CA ASP A 131 -10.88 -1.69 -20.87
C ASP A 131 -10.97 -2.26 -19.44
N ILE A 132 -9.90 -2.95 -19.03
CA ILE A 132 -9.77 -3.51 -17.69
C ILE A 132 -8.43 -3.08 -17.09
N VAL A 133 -8.42 -2.68 -15.84
CA VAL A 133 -7.22 -2.38 -15.07
C VAL A 133 -7.15 -3.34 -13.88
N MET A 134 -6.10 -4.13 -13.80
CA MET A 134 -5.83 -5.08 -12.72
C MET A 134 -4.72 -4.53 -11.83
N GLU A 135 -5.06 -4.01 -10.66
CA GLU A 135 -4.09 -3.58 -9.65
C GLU A 135 -3.70 -4.76 -8.77
N GLU A 136 -2.42 -4.84 -8.42
CA GLU A 136 -1.79 -5.99 -7.77
C GLU A 136 -2.08 -7.29 -8.54
N ALA A 137 -1.77 -7.28 -9.84
CA ALA A 137 -2.10 -8.39 -10.75
C ALA A 137 -1.49 -9.73 -10.31
N SER A 138 -0.43 -9.74 -9.53
CA SER A 138 0.17 -10.93 -8.93
C SER A 138 -0.75 -11.66 -7.94
N GLU A 139 -1.76 -10.99 -7.36
CA GLU A 139 -2.75 -11.60 -6.47
C GLU A 139 -3.83 -12.40 -7.23
N PHE A 140 -3.99 -12.16 -8.52
CA PHE A 140 -4.94 -12.89 -9.37
C PHE A 140 -4.33 -14.23 -9.81
N THR A 141 -5.15 -15.06 -10.46
CA THR A 141 -4.70 -16.28 -11.12
C THR A 141 -4.66 -16.10 -12.65
N LEU A 142 -3.92 -16.97 -13.35
CA LEU A 142 -3.96 -17.01 -14.81
C LEU A 142 -5.38 -17.26 -15.35
N ASN A 143 -6.18 -18.05 -14.65
CA ASN A 143 -7.58 -18.27 -15.00
C ASN A 143 -8.40 -16.97 -14.88
N ASP A 144 -8.18 -16.19 -13.83
CA ASP A 144 -8.84 -14.87 -13.68
C ASP A 144 -8.53 -13.95 -14.87
N TYR A 145 -7.24 -13.84 -15.22
CA TYR A 145 -6.79 -13.06 -16.38
C TYR A 145 -7.44 -13.55 -17.68
N THR A 146 -7.46 -14.86 -17.91
CA THR A 146 -8.08 -15.45 -19.09
C THR A 146 -9.58 -15.15 -19.15
N GLN A 147 -10.29 -15.30 -18.04
CA GLN A 147 -11.72 -14.97 -17.96
C GLN A 147 -11.98 -13.49 -18.21
N LEU A 148 -11.12 -12.60 -17.72
CA LEU A 148 -11.24 -11.15 -17.95
C LEU A 148 -10.97 -10.77 -19.41
N THR A 149 -9.95 -11.34 -20.05
CA THR A 149 -9.67 -11.08 -21.49
C THR A 149 -10.84 -11.49 -22.37
N LEU A 150 -11.50 -12.61 -22.05
CA LEU A 150 -12.70 -13.07 -22.75
C LEU A 150 -13.91 -12.11 -22.59
N ARG A 151 -13.89 -11.20 -21.60
CA ARG A 151 -14.94 -10.17 -21.42
C ARG A 151 -14.75 -8.96 -22.33
N LEU A 152 -13.53 -8.70 -22.82
CA LEU A 152 -13.25 -7.62 -23.78
C LEU A 152 -13.66 -7.94 -25.22
N ARG A 153 -14.82 -8.57 -25.40
CA ARG A 153 -15.35 -9.01 -26.69
C ARG A 153 -16.32 -8.03 -27.36
N GLU A 154 -16.64 -6.91 -26.70
CA GLU A 154 -17.55 -5.89 -27.26
C GLU A 154 -16.95 -5.30 -28.55
N LYS A 155 -17.73 -5.38 -29.65
CA LYS A 155 -17.26 -4.96 -30.99
C LYS A 155 -17.32 -3.45 -31.20
N LYS A 156 -18.12 -2.72 -30.41
CA LYS A 156 -18.33 -1.27 -30.57
C LYS A 156 -17.11 -0.45 -30.12
N HIS A 157 -16.25 -0.99 -29.26
CA HIS A 157 -15.07 -0.32 -28.79
C HIS A 157 -13.84 -0.72 -29.60
N MET A 158 -13.17 0.27 -30.16
CA MET A 158 -11.82 0.11 -30.74
C MET A 158 -10.76 0.19 -29.67
N ASN A 159 -9.56 -0.32 -29.94
CA ASN A 159 -8.37 -0.23 -29.04
C ASN A 159 -8.69 -0.64 -27.59
N LYS A 160 -9.37 -1.79 -27.44
CA LYS A 160 -9.64 -2.38 -26.13
C LYS A 160 -8.35 -2.83 -25.48
N GLN A 161 -8.19 -2.58 -24.18
CA GLN A 161 -6.96 -2.91 -23.49
C GLN A 161 -7.21 -3.53 -22.11
N ILE A 162 -6.25 -4.36 -21.69
CA ILE A 162 -6.11 -4.80 -20.31
C ILE A 162 -4.76 -4.35 -19.78
N PHE A 163 -4.77 -3.67 -18.62
CA PHE A 163 -3.61 -3.15 -17.94
C PHE A 163 -3.36 -3.96 -16.68
N LEU A 164 -2.15 -4.47 -16.52
CA LEU A 164 -1.72 -5.19 -15.32
C LEU A 164 -0.68 -4.37 -14.59
N MET A 165 -0.86 -4.18 -13.28
CA MET A 165 0.10 -3.49 -12.42
C MET A 165 0.48 -4.38 -11.24
N PHE A 166 1.78 -4.61 -11.00
CA PHE A 166 2.25 -5.40 -9.87
C PHE A 166 3.72 -5.13 -9.50
N ASN A 167 4.11 -5.60 -8.32
CA ASN A 167 5.50 -5.66 -7.89
C ASN A 167 6.07 -7.05 -8.19
N PRO A 168 7.32 -7.17 -8.69
CA PRO A 168 7.89 -8.44 -9.14
C PRO A 168 8.47 -9.26 -7.98
N VAL A 169 7.61 -9.82 -7.12
CA VAL A 169 8.04 -10.51 -5.90
C VAL A 169 8.59 -11.91 -6.16
N SER A 170 7.98 -12.69 -7.05
CA SER A 170 8.39 -14.08 -7.30
C SER A 170 8.37 -14.42 -8.79
N LYS A 171 9.38 -15.16 -9.24
CA LYS A 171 9.42 -15.73 -10.60
C LYS A 171 8.44 -16.89 -10.78
N LEU A 172 7.97 -17.48 -9.69
CA LEU A 172 7.03 -18.60 -9.73
C LEU A 172 5.58 -18.13 -9.83
N ASN A 173 5.33 -16.83 -9.63
CA ASN A 173 4.02 -16.25 -9.83
C ASN A 173 3.57 -16.38 -11.30
N TRP A 174 2.26 -16.58 -11.52
CA TRP A 174 1.66 -16.74 -12.84
C TRP A 174 2.01 -15.61 -13.80
N VAL A 175 2.17 -14.36 -13.32
CA VAL A 175 2.54 -13.21 -14.15
C VAL A 175 3.92 -13.36 -14.75
N TYR A 176 4.90 -13.90 -13.97
CA TYR A 176 6.23 -14.18 -14.51
C TYR A 176 6.18 -15.33 -15.51
N LYS A 177 5.61 -16.47 -15.14
CA LYS A 177 5.50 -17.65 -16.00
C LYS A 177 4.83 -17.33 -17.31
N TYR A 178 3.76 -16.53 -17.29
CA TYR A 178 2.99 -16.23 -18.49
C TYR A 178 3.64 -15.16 -19.37
N PHE A 179 4.18 -14.09 -18.80
CA PHE A 179 4.67 -12.95 -19.58
C PHE A 179 6.18 -12.91 -19.80
N PHE A 180 6.97 -13.64 -19.01
CA PHE A 180 8.45 -13.54 -19.04
C PHE A 180 9.15 -14.88 -19.33
N GLU A 181 8.65 -16.00 -18.84
CA GLU A 181 9.37 -17.27 -18.87
C GLU A 181 9.49 -17.85 -20.29
N HIS A 182 8.48 -17.68 -21.11
CA HIS A 182 8.45 -18.30 -22.43
C HIS A 182 9.15 -17.49 -23.52
N GLY A 183 9.76 -16.34 -23.20
CA GLY A 183 10.59 -15.55 -24.13
C GLY A 183 9.91 -15.17 -25.45
N GLN A 184 8.66 -15.56 -25.63
CA GLN A 184 7.92 -15.32 -26.85
C GLN A 184 7.40 -13.88 -26.82
N LYS A 185 7.67 -13.15 -27.89
CA LYS A 185 6.97 -11.90 -28.17
C LYS A 185 5.50 -12.25 -28.39
N MET A 186 4.72 -12.20 -27.33
CA MET A 186 3.27 -12.36 -27.44
C MET A 186 2.73 -11.24 -28.32
N LYS A 187 1.96 -11.62 -29.32
CA LYS A 187 1.29 -10.65 -30.18
C LYS A 187 0.39 -9.75 -29.29
N ASP A 188 0.45 -8.46 -29.53
CA ASP A 188 -0.38 -7.46 -28.84
C ASP A 188 -0.15 -7.35 -27.31
N VAL A 189 1.03 -7.77 -26.81
CA VAL A 189 1.46 -7.60 -25.42
C VAL A 189 2.70 -6.71 -25.36
N VAL A 190 2.69 -5.73 -24.47
CA VAL A 190 3.86 -4.93 -24.14
C VAL A 190 4.14 -5.01 -22.65
N VAL A 191 5.40 -5.18 -22.29
CA VAL A 191 5.88 -5.29 -20.90
C VAL A 191 6.79 -4.11 -20.59
N ARG A 192 6.50 -3.39 -19.50
CA ARG A 192 7.21 -2.16 -19.09
C ARG A 192 7.65 -2.26 -17.64
N GLN A 193 8.96 -2.18 -17.44
CA GLN A 193 9.55 -2.08 -16.11
C GLN A 193 9.65 -0.62 -15.68
N SER A 194 9.51 -0.38 -14.38
CA SER A 194 9.81 0.91 -13.75
C SER A 194 10.44 0.73 -12.37
N SER A 195 11.28 1.68 -12.00
CA SER A 195 11.96 1.75 -10.71
C SER A 195 11.70 3.10 -10.03
N TYR A 196 12.14 3.27 -8.79
CA TYR A 196 12.06 4.56 -8.12
C TYR A 196 12.81 5.68 -8.86
N LYS A 197 13.80 5.34 -9.68
CA LYS A 197 14.59 6.29 -10.50
C LYS A 197 13.76 6.93 -11.61
N ASP A 198 12.71 6.26 -12.07
CA ASP A 198 11.79 6.75 -13.10
C ASP A 198 10.75 7.72 -12.53
N ASN A 199 10.63 7.80 -11.19
CA ASN A 199 9.68 8.66 -10.51
C ASN A 199 10.32 9.97 -10.06
N LYS A 200 10.22 11.01 -10.86
CA LYS A 200 10.76 12.34 -10.54
C LYS A 200 9.99 13.09 -9.45
N PHE A 201 8.79 12.63 -9.10
CA PHE A 201 7.96 13.22 -8.04
C PHE A 201 8.22 12.58 -6.66
N LEU A 202 9.13 11.60 -6.62
CA LEU A 202 9.51 10.98 -5.36
C LEU A 202 10.29 11.98 -4.51
N ASP A 203 9.87 12.17 -3.25
CA ASP A 203 10.59 13.02 -2.32
C ASP A 203 11.96 12.41 -1.95
N GLU A 204 12.89 13.27 -1.60
CA GLU A 204 14.29 12.89 -1.34
C GLU A 204 14.39 11.89 -0.16
N THR A 205 13.61 12.11 0.90
CA THR A 205 13.61 11.21 2.06
C THR A 205 13.21 9.78 1.67
N THR A 206 12.20 9.63 0.82
CA THR A 206 11.78 8.31 0.32
C THR A 206 12.87 7.70 -0.58
N ARG A 207 13.54 8.52 -1.41
CA ARG A 207 14.66 8.06 -2.24
C ARG A 207 15.80 7.53 -1.40
N GLU A 208 16.28 8.31 -0.43
CA GLU A 208 17.34 7.90 0.51
C GLU A 208 16.97 6.61 1.26
N ASN A 209 15.73 6.49 1.72
CA ASN A 209 15.25 5.29 2.41
C ASN A 209 15.32 4.04 1.52
N LEU A 210 14.96 4.16 0.24
CA LEU A 210 15.07 3.06 -0.71
C LEU A 210 16.54 2.69 -0.97
N GLU A 211 17.43 3.67 -1.07
CA GLU A 211 18.87 3.43 -1.28
C GLU A 211 19.53 2.73 -0.07
N LEU A 212 19.11 3.06 1.14
CA LEU A 212 19.57 2.38 2.36
C LEU A 212 19.17 0.91 2.39
N LEU A 213 18.06 0.52 1.76
CA LEU A 213 17.66 -0.89 1.65
C LEU A 213 18.67 -1.74 0.87
N ALA A 214 19.45 -1.15 -0.03
CA ALA A 214 20.46 -1.89 -0.80
C ALA A 214 21.44 -2.65 0.11
N ASN A 215 21.80 -2.05 1.24
CA ASN A 215 22.74 -2.65 2.20
C ASN A 215 22.03 -3.45 3.30
N ARG A 216 20.79 -3.06 3.67
CA ARG A 216 20.06 -3.66 4.79
C ARG A 216 19.28 -4.90 4.38
N ASN A 217 18.64 -4.86 3.23
CA ASN A 217 17.89 -5.97 2.65
C ASN A 217 17.99 -5.96 1.13
N PRO A 218 19.07 -6.51 0.55
CA PRO A 218 19.33 -6.46 -0.90
C PRO A 218 18.21 -7.10 -1.75
N ALA A 219 17.59 -8.18 -1.28
CA ALA A 219 16.49 -8.83 -1.98
C ALA A 219 15.27 -7.90 -2.06
N TYR A 220 14.95 -7.26 -0.95
CA TYR A 220 13.86 -6.29 -0.85
C TYR A 220 14.13 -5.05 -1.72
N TYR A 221 15.37 -4.53 -1.72
CA TYR A 221 15.79 -3.45 -2.60
C TYR A 221 15.58 -3.78 -4.08
N LYS A 222 15.99 -4.99 -4.51
CA LYS A 222 15.79 -5.44 -5.90
C LYS A 222 14.31 -5.42 -6.29
N ILE A 223 13.43 -5.92 -5.43
CA ILE A 223 11.98 -6.01 -5.70
C ILE A 223 11.33 -4.63 -5.63
N TYR A 224 11.45 -3.94 -4.51
CA TYR A 224 10.63 -2.77 -4.19
C TYR A 224 11.25 -1.43 -4.61
N ALA A 225 12.57 -1.35 -4.79
CA ALA A 225 13.22 -0.17 -5.35
C ALA A 225 13.48 -0.34 -6.85
N LEU A 226 14.20 -1.39 -7.25
CA LEU A 226 14.61 -1.57 -8.64
C LEU A 226 13.53 -2.21 -9.53
N GLY A 227 12.46 -2.77 -8.97
CA GLY A 227 11.42 -3.44 -9.74
C GLY A 227 11.93 -4.68 -10.47
N GLN A 228 12.84 -5.43 -9.85
CA GLN A 228 13.44 -6.65 -10.39
C GLN A 228 12.86 -7.87 -9.70
N PHE A 229 12.65 -8.95 -10.45
CA PHE A 229 12.30 -10.23 -9.84
C PHE A 229 13.47 -10.75 -9.01
N ALA A 230 13.22 -11.02 -7.73
CA ALA A 230 14.18 -11.61 -6.81
C ALA A 230 13.44 -12.49 -5.80
N THR A 231 14.12 -13.51 -5.28
CA THR A 231 13.60 -14.33 -4.20
C THR A 231 13.84 -13.60 -2.88
N LEU A 232 12.83 -13.53 -2.03
CA LEU A 232 12.97 -13.00 -0.67
C LEU A 232 13.76 -13.97 0.19
N ASP A 233 14.57 -13.45 1.10
CA ASP A 233 15.19 -14.24 2.15
C ASP A 233 14.11 -14.78 3.11
N LYS A 234 14.44 -15.86 3.83
CA LYS A 234 13.50 -16.48 4.78
C LYS A 234 12.99 -15.47 5.82
N LEU A 235 13.91 -14.73 6.46
CA LEU A 235 13.59 -13.80 7.54
C LEU A 235 13.12 -12.45 7.01
N VAL A 236 12.09 -11.89 7.66
CA VAL A 236 11.61 -10.53 7.39
C VAL A 236 12.64 -9.50 7.84
N PHE A 237 13.30 -9.74 8.97
CA PHE A 237 14.37 -8.90 9.53
C PHE A 237 15.68 -9.69 9.62
N PRO A 238 16.45 -9.84 8.52
CA PRO A 238 17.66 -10.66 8.52
C PRO A 238 18.82 -10.05 9.32
N LYS A 239 18.73 -8.76 9.66
CA LYS A 239 19.79 -8.02 10.39
C LYS A 239 19.18 -7.14 11.46
N TYR A 240 19.63 -7.30 12.69
CA TYR A 240 19.37 -6.41 13.82
C TYR A 240 20.48 -6.60 14.87
N GLU A 241 20.61 -5.64 15.80
CA GLU A 241 21.63 -5.66 16.85
C GLU A 241 20.97 -5.92 18.20
N LYS A 242 21.53 -6.86 19.00
CA LYS A 242 21.18 -7.08 20.41
C LYS A 242 22.15 -6.31 21.27
N LYS A 243 21.66 -5.47 22.18
CA LYS A 243 22.51 -4.63 23.01
C LYS A 243 21.80 -4.27 24.31
N LEU A 244 22.52 -4.28 25.42
CA LEU A 244 22.02 -3.73 26.67
C LEU A 244 21.90 -2.20 26.54
N LEU A 245 20.66 -1.70 26.51
CA LEU A 245 20.39 -0.28 26.32
C LEU A 245 20.34 0.46 27.67
N ASN A 246 21.05 1.57 27.76
CA ASN A 246 20.86 2.52 28.84
C ASN A 246 19.75 3.51 28.45
N LYS A 247 18.61 3.51 29.15
CA LYS A 247 17.48 4.38 28.88
C LYS A 247 17.85 5.87 28.98
N ASP A 248 18.83 6.21 29.80
CA ASP A 248 19.28 7.59 30.03
C ASP A 248 19.97 8.16 28.78
N ASP A 249 20.76 7.35 28.09
CA ASP A 249 21.46 7.76 26.87
C ASP A 249 20.47 8.05 25.72
N LEU A 250 19.27 7.47 25.78
CA LEU A 250 18.22 7.61 24.79
C LEU A 250 17.13 8.63 25.18
N ARG A 251 17.28 9.37 26.30
CA ARG A 251 16.25 10.32 26.76
C ARG A 251 15.94 11.42 25.76
N HIS A 252 16.91 11.80 24.96
CA HIS A 252 16.77 12.85 23.94
C HIS A 252 15.95 12.40 22.71
N LEU A 253 15.73 11.10 22.54
CA LEU A 253 14.96 10.54 21.42
C LEU A 253 13.46 10.44 21.76
N PRO A 254 12.58 10.71 20.78
CA PRO A 254 11.15 10.56 20.97
C PRO A 254 10.75 9.10 21.18
N SER A 255 9.79 8.90 22.07
CA SER A 255 9.22 7.58 22.42
C SER A 255 7.94 7.28 21.65
N TYR A 256 7.76 6.03 21.28
CA TYR A 256 6.58 5.52 20.60
C TYR A 256 6.14 4.20 21.25
N PHE A 257 4.81 4.00 21.35
CA PHE A 257 4.24 2.89 22.08
C PHE A 257 3.20 2.18 21.24
N GLY A 258 3.28 0.87 21.19
CA GLY A 258 2.33 0.00 20.52
C GLY A 258 1.73 -1.02 21.47
N LEU A 259 0.53 -1.50 21.13
CA LEU A 259 -0.14 -2.58 21.85
C LEU A 259 -0.82 -3.50 20.83
N ASP A 260 -0.44 -4.75 20.83
CA ASP A 260 -1.13 -5.83 20.16
C ASP A 260 -1.95 -6.62 21.19
N PHE A 261 -3.24 -6.87 20.90
CA PHE A 261 -4.11 -7.60 21.81
C PHE A 261 -4.09 -9.08 21.48
N GLY A 262 -3.86 -9.91 22.48
CA GLY A 262 -4.09 -11.35 22.47
C GLY A 262 -4.90 -11.75 23.70
N TYR A 263 -5.39 -13.00 23.74
CA TYR A 263 -6.11 -13.52 24.89
C TYR A 263 -5.74 -14.98 25.19
N VAL A 264 -6.54 -15.96 24.80
CA VAL A 264 -6.38 -17.36 25.22
C VAL A 264 -5.18 -18.02 24.56
N ASN A 265 -5.05 -17.91 23.25
CA ASN A 265 -4.01 -18.59 22.47
C ASN A 265 -2.82 -17.67 22.16
N ASP A 266 -3.06 -16.39 22.02
CA ASP A 266 -2.08 -15.38 21.63
C ASP A 266 -1.75 -14.45 22.80
N PRO A 267 -0.49 -14.06 23.00
CA PRO A 267 -0.13 -13.10 24.02
C PRO A 267 -0.51 -11.68 23.62
N SER A 268 -0.90 -10.86 24.61
CA SER A 268 -0.88 -9.42 24.42
C SER A 268 0.54 -8.91 24.52
N ALA A 269 0.94 -8.04 23.58
CA ALA A 269 2.28 -7.48 23.51
C ALA A 269 2.26 -5.96 23.55
N PHE A 270 2.93 -5.37 24.51
CA PHE A 270 3.18 -3.93 24.62
C PHE A 270 4.65 -3.65 24.34
N ILE A 271 4.93 -2.73 23.41
CA ILE A 271 6.28 -2.35 23.00
C ILE A 271 6.49 -0.85 23.18
N HIS A 272 7.63 -0.50 23.79
CA HIS A 272 8.17 0.84 23.80
C HIS A 272 9.41 0.91 22.89
N CYS A 273 9.36 1.77 21.88
CA CYS A 273 10.51 2.03 21.03
C CYS A 273 10.85 3.53 20.95
N LYS A 274 12.08 3.82 20.53
CA LYS A 274 12.57 5.17 20.25
C LYS A 274 13.18 5.23 18.85
N ILE A 275 13.04 6.37 18.19
CA ILE A 275 13.52 6.55 16.81
C ILE A 275 14.52 7.71 16.76
N ASP A 276 15.70 7.42 16.25
CA ASP A 276 16.65 8.40 15.75
C ASP A 276 16.47 8.52 14.22
N ALA A 277 15.62 9.45 13.80
CA ALA A 277 15.32 9.65 12.39
C ALA A 277 16.53 10.13 11.59
N LYS A 278 17.44 10.88 12.22
CA LYS A 278 18.65 11.42 11.59
C LYS A 278 19.63 10.31 11.23
N ASN A 279 19.87 9.40 12.16
CA ASN A 279 20.81 8.28 11.98
C ASN A 279 20.13 6.99 11.51
N LYS A 280 18.82 7.02 11.23
CA LYS A 280 18.02 5.85 10.81
C LYS A 280 18.16 4.65 11.76
N LYS A 281 18.11 4.92 13.06
CA LYS A 281 18.13 3.87 14.09
C LYS A 281 16.80 3.80 14.82
N LEU A 282 16.35 2.57 15.06
CA LEU A 282 15.17 2.26 15.85
C LEU A 282 15.60 1.41 17.03
N TYR A 283 15.35 1.90 18.25
CA TYR A 283 15.69 1.25 19.50
C TYR A 283 14.43 0.64 20.12
N ILE A 284 14.38 -0.68 20.29
CA ILE A 284 13.33 -1.36 21.07
C ILE A 284 13.83 -1.42 22.50
N VAL A 285 13.21 -0.61 23.35
CA VAL A 285 13.74 -0.27 24.69
C VAL A 285 13.12 -1.12 25.78
N GLU A 286 11.86 -1.54 25.57
CA GLU A 286 11.10 -2.27 26.58
C GLU A 286 9.95 -3.02 25.94
N GLU A 287 9.72 -4.22 26.44
CA GLU A 287 8.56 -5.04 26.09
C GLU A 287 7.81 -5.48 27.33
N TYR A 288 6.53 -5.72 27.21
CA TYR A 288 5.75 -6.49 28.15
C TYR A 288 4.83 -7.43 27.38
N VAL A 289 5.05 -8.73 27.51
CA VAL A 289 4.36 -9.76 26.75
C VAL A 289 3.81 -10.81 27.71
N LYS A 290 2.50 -11.03 27.69
CA LYS A 290 1.87 -12.04 28.55
C LYS A 290 0.58 -12.55 27.90
N GLN A 291 0.34 -13.84 28.02
CA GLN A 291 -0.88 -14.51 27.59
C GLN A 291 -1.99 -14.37 28.64
N GLY A 292 -3.24 -14.31 28.20
CA GLY A 292 -4.42 -14.31 29.10
C GLY A 292 -4.64 -13.01 29.88
N MET A 293 -4.08 -11.86 29.44
CA MET A 293 -4.32 -10.58 30.11
C MET A 293 -5.71 -10.05 29.83
N LEU A 294 -6.39 -9.61 30.88
CA LEU A 294 -7.60 -8.79 30.82
C LEU A 294 -7.25 -7.30 30.66
N ASN A 295 -8.24 -6.48 30.27
CA ASN A 295 -8.03 -5.07 29.98
C ASN A 295 -7.57 -4.24 31.20
N ASP A 296 -8.01 -4.61 32.40
CA ASP A 296 -7.59 -4.00 33.67
C ASP A 296 -6.13 -4.32 34.00
N GLU A 297 -5.69 -5.56 33.71
CA GLU A 297 -4.31 -5.97 33.87
C GLU A 297 -3.39 -5.23 32.88
N ILE A 298 -3.81 -5.11 31.61
CA ILE A 298 -3.08 -4.33 30.59
C ILE A 298 -2.93 -2.86 31.04
N ALA A 299 -4.05 -2.24 31.48
CA ALA A 299 -4.03 -0.86 31.98
C ALA A 299 -3.13 -0.72 33.24
N GLY A 300 -3.18 -1.70 34.14
CA GLY A 300 -2.33 -1.77 35.32
C GLY A 300 -0.83 -1.84 34.98
N VAL A 301 -0.46 -2.63 33.98
CA VAL A 301 0.91 -2.73 33.48
C VAL A 301 1.39 -1.39 32.91
N ILE A 302 0.60 -0.77 32.00
CA ILE A 302 0.94 0.50 31.39
C ILE A 302 1.16 1.61 32.43
N LYS A 303 0.31 1.64 33.49
CA LYS A 303 0.45 2.57 34.61
C LYS A 303 1.72 2.31 35.43
N ARG A 304 1.99 1.05 35.77
CA ARG A 304 3.17 0.65 36.54
C ARG A 304 4.48 0.99 35.80
N LEU A 305 4.49 0.89 34.47
CA LEU A 305 5.61 1.27 33.64
C LEU A 305 5.75 2.80 33.47
N GLY A 306 4.77 3.58 33.92
CA GLY A 306 4.78 5.05 33.87
C GLY A 306 4.27 5.66 32.56
N TYR A 307 3.63 4.87 31.70
CA TYR A 307 3.25 5.30 30.34
C TYR A 307 1.74 5.63 30.17
N SER A 308 1.01 5.80 31.27
CA SER A 308 -0.45 6.06 31.21
C SER A 308 -0.85 7.37 30.50
N LYS A 309 0.08 8.34 30.43
CA LYS A 309 -0.11 9.63 29.75
C LYS A 309 0.43 9.66 28.33
N GLU A 310 1.09 8.60 27.89
CA GLU A 310 1.68 8.51 26.57
C GLU A 310 0.64 8.15 25.49
N GLU A 311 0.94 8.51 24.26
CA GLU A 311 0.10 8.11 23.13
C GLU A 311 0.45 6.67 22.72
N ILE A 312 -0.50 5.75 22.91
CA ILE A 312 -0.33 4.34 22.60
C ILE A 312 -1.22 3.99 21.39
N THR A 313 -0.64 3.38 20.37
CA THR A 313 -1.39 2.91 19.20
C THR A 313 -1.64 1.41 19.34
N ALA A 314 -2.91 1.00 19.34
CA ALA A 314 -3.34 -0.38 19.58
C ALA A 314 -4.08 -0.98 18.38
N ASP A 315 -4.14 -2.30 18.29
CA ASP A 315 -4.91 -2.95 17.21
C ASP A 315 -6.34 -2.46 17.18
N SER A 316 -6.78 -2.04 16.02
CA SER A 316 -8.13 -1.52 15.76
C SER A 316 -9.24 -2.59 15.74
N ALA A 317 -8.91 -3.88 15.77
CA ALA A 317 -9.88 -4.96 15.89
C ALA A 317 -10.60 -4.88 17.25
N GLU A 318 -9.88 -4.44 18.30
CA GLU A 318 -10.28 -4.48 19.69
C GLU A 318 -10.79 -3.11 20.22
N GLN A 319 -11.75 -2.49 19.50
CA GLN A 319 -12.27 -1.17 19.86
C GLN A 319 -12.90 -1.11 21.28
N LYS A 320 -13.53 -2.21 21.72
CA LYS A 320 -14.13 -2.31 23.07
C LYS A 320 -13.02 -2.30 24.12
N SER A 321 -11.98 -3.08 23.93
CA SER A 321 -10.81 -3.15 24.81
C SER A 321 -10.10 -1.79 24.92
N ILE A 322 -9.93 -1.09 23.80
CA ILE A 322 -9.39 0.28 23.77
C ILE A 322 -10.24 1.24 24.60
N ALA A 323 -11.58 1.18 24.44
CA ALA A 323 -12.49 2.06 25.18
C ALA A 323 -12.48 1.77 26.69
N GLU A 324 -12.35 0.52 27.09
CA GLU A 324 -12.25 0.10 28.49
C GLU A 324 -10.93 0.53 29.13
N ILE A 325 -9.81 0.30 28.44
CA ILE A 325 -8.47 0.72 28.90
C ILE A 325 -8.39 2.24 29.08
N ARG A 326 -9.09 3.02 28.24
CA ARG A 326 -9.21 4.48 28.45
C ARG A 326 -9.93 4.79 29.76
N LYS A 327 -11.07 4.14 30.03
CA LYS A 327 -11.81 4.32 31.29
C LYS A 327 -10.97 3.94 32.51
N LEU A 328 -10.04 3.01 32.34
CA LEU A 328 -9.09 2.60 33.37
C LEU A 328 -7.88 3.55 33.49
N GLY A 329 -7.89 4.73 32.85
CA GLY A 329 -6.92 5.81 33.05
C GLY A 329 -5.69 5.75 32.15
N VAL A 330 -5.80 5.14 30.96
CA VAL A 330 -4.83 5.23 29.87
C VAL A 330 -5.47 6.05 28.75
N ASP A 331 -5.57 7.37 28.95
CA ASP A 331 -6.46 8.25 28.18
C ASP A 331 -6.11 8.39 26.70
N ARG A 332 -4.81 8.25 26.34
CA ARG A 332 -4.29 8.50 25.01
C ARG A 332 -4.06 7.24 24.17
N ILE A 333 -4.67 6.12 24.55
CA ILE A 333 -4.68 4.92 23.70
C ILE A 333 -5.64 5.13 22.51
N LYS A 334 -5.20 4.80 21.31
CA LYS A 334 -5.97 4.97 20.07
C LYS A 334 -5.87 3.73 19.17
N PRO A 335 -6.89 3.46 18.34
CA PRO A 335 -6.81 2.37 17.37
C PRO A 335 -5.89 2.71 16.21
N THR A 336 -5.28 1.66 15.63
CA THR A 336 -4.63 1.72 14.31
C THR A 336 -5.63 2.03 13.21
N LYS A 337 -5.14 2.52 12.08
CA LYS A 337 -5.94 2.71 10.85
C LYS A 337 -5.85 1.44 9.99
N LYS A 338 -6.96 0.69 9.90
CA LYS A 338 -6.99 -0.53 9.10
C LYS A 338 -6.84 -0.28 7.60
N GLY A 339 -6.08 -1.18 6.93
CA GLY A 339 -5.99 -1.31 5.48
C GLY A 339 -5.18 -2.55 5.13
N LYS A 340 -5.56 -3.28 4.10
CA LYS A 340 -4.97 -4.60 3.76
C LYS A 340 -3.47 -4.57 3.48
N SER A 341 -2.93 -3.47 2.97
CA SER A 341 -1.47 -3.31 2.79
C SER A 341 -0.76 -2.78 4.03
N SER A 342 -1.46 -2.62 5.18
CA SER A 342 -0.89 -2.01 6.39
C SER A 342 0.27 -2.82 6.97
N VAL A 343 0.19 -4.14 6.90
CA VAL A 343 1.25 -5.02 7.41
C VAL A 343 2.52 -4.81 6.59
N VAL A 344 2.43 -4.98 5.28
CA VAL A 344 3.57 -4.83 4.37
C VAL A 344 4.15 -3.41 4.44
N GLN A 345 3.31 -2.37 4.43
CA GLN A 345 3.76 -0.97 4.55
C GLN A 345 4.48 -0.71 5.89
N GLY A 346 3.97 -1.25 6.98
CA GLY A 346 4.61 -1.12 8.28
C GLY A 346 5.94 -1.85 8.36
N LEU A 347 6.03 -3.07 7.81
CA LEU A 347 7.28 -3.81 7.71
C LEU A 347 8.30 -3.07 6.84
N GLN A 348 7.87 -2.55 5.69
CA GLN A 348 8.70 -1.71 4.81
C GLN A 348 9.25 -0.48 5.53
N PHE A 349 8.45 0.15 6.37
CA PHE A 349 8.90 1.28 7.16
C PHE A 349 9.95 0.85 8.19
N LEU A 350 9.71 -0.23 8.93
CA LEU A 350 10.66 -0.75 9.94
C LEU A 350 12.00 -1.17 9.31
N MET A 351 11.98 -1.79 8.12
CA MET A 351 13.19 -2.21 7.40
C MET A 351 14.11 -1.05 6.97
N GLN A 352 13.63 0.20 7.02
CA GLN A 352 14.44 1.38 6.72
C GLN A 352 15.40 1.76 7.86
N PHE A 353 15.28 1.12 9.01
CA PHE A 353 16.06 1.41 10.21
C PHE A 353 17.05 0.30 10.54
N ASP A 354 18.18 0.68 11.13
CA ASP A 354 19.00 -0.25 11.89
C ASP A 354 18.28 -0.51 13.22
N ILE A 355 17.74 -1.72 13.35
CA ILE A 355 16.99 -2.11 14.54
C ILE A 355 17.97 -2.54 15.62
N ILE A 356 17.88 -1.93 16.80
CA ILE A 356 18.68 -2.23 17.98
C ILE A 356 17.70 -2.61 19.09
N VAL A 357 17.83 -3.83 19.59
CA VAL A 357 16.90 -4.39 20.59
C VAL A 357 17.62 -4.50 21.94
N ASP A 358 16.96 -4.05 23.00
CA ASP A 358 17.45 -4.30 24.34
C ASP A 358 17.49 -5.80 24.61
N GLU A 359 18.60 -6.30 25.13
CA GLU A 359 18.80 -7.73 25.43
C GLU A 359 17.74 -8.31 26.38
N ARG A 360 17.04 -7.45 27.15
CA ARG A 360 15.94 -7.83 28.05
C ARG A 360 14.61 -8.03 27.33
N CYS A 361 14.49 -7.64 26.05
CA CYS A 361 13.31 -7.84 25.21
C CYS A 361 13.34 -9.23 24.56
N PHE A 362 13.26 -10.28 25.37
CA PHE A 362 13.45 -11.67 24.94
C PHE A 362 12.41 -12.13 23.92
N LYS A 363 11.13 -11.70 24.06
CA LYS A 363 10.07 -12.09 23.15
C LYS A 363 10.19 -11.40 21.81
N THR A 364 10.53 -10.12 21.79
CA THR A 364 10.82 -9.39 20.55
C THR A 364 12.01 -10.01 19.81
N ILE A 365 13.07 -10.41 20.54
CA ILE A 365 14.23 -11.09 19.97
C ILE A 365 13.82 -12.44 19.37
N GLU A 366 13.02 -13.24 20.11
CA GLU A 366 12.50 -14.52 19.63
C GLU A 366 11.71 -14.35 18.33
N GLU A 367 10.85 -13.33 18.26
CA GLU A 367 10.06 -13.04 17.06
C GLU A 367 10.96 -12.60 15.90
N LEU A 368 11.89 -11.67 16.10
CA LEU A 368 12.81 -11.23 15.04
C LEU A 368 13.65 -12.37 14.46
N ASP A 369 14.05 -13.33 15.31
CA ASP A 369 14.81 -14.52 14.89
C ASP A 369 13.96 -15.55 14.12
N ASN A 370 12.61 -15.51 14.24
CA ASN A 370 11.70 -16.51 13.68
C ASN A 370 10.65 -15.95 12.71
N TYR A 371 10.47 -14.63 12.62
CA TYR A 371 9.48 -14.03 11.74
C TYR A 371 9.91 -14.13 10.29
N THR A 372 9.16 -14.93 9.54
CA THR A 372 9.50 -15.29 8.16
C THR A 372 8.41 -14.87 7.19
N TRP A 373 8.78 -14.81 5.93
CA TRP A 373 7.81 -14.75 4.85
C TRP A 373 7.12 -16.11 4.70
N LYS A 374 5.84 -16.13 4.35
CA LYS A 374 5.11 -17.37 4.02
C LYS A 374 5.76 -18.03 2.83
N LYS A 375 5.87 -19.35 2.88
CA LYS A 375 6.23 -20.16 1.73
C LYS A 375 4.99 -20.51 0.91
N ASP A 376 5.09 -20.35 -0.39
CA ASP A 376 4.10 -20.86 -1.33
C ASP A 376 4.20 -22.38 -1.37
N LYS A 377 3.07 -23.08 -1.23
CA LYS A 377 3.05 -24.55 -1.12
C LYS A 377 3.39 -25.26 -2.42
N ASP A 378 3.09 -24.63 -3.55
CA ASP A 378 3.26 -25.24 -4.88
C ASP A 378 4.67 -25.02 -5.42
N THR A 379 5.31 -23.92 -4.99
CA THR A 379 6.56 -23.44 -5.56
C THR A 379 7.74 -23.50 -4.61
N ASP A 380 7.49 -23.71 -3.31
CA ASP A 380 8.50 -23.74 -2.24
C ASP A 380 9.31 -22.43 -2.08
N GLU A 381 8.88 -21.33 -2.72
CA GLU A 381 9.49 -20.00 -2.59
C GLU A 381 8.77 -19.13 -1.56
N TYR A 382 9.50 -18.17 -0.98
CA TYR A 382 8.93 -17.21 -0.05
C TYR A 382 8.10 -16.15 -0.80
N THR A 383 6.91 -15.89 -0.28
CA THR A 383 5.98 -14.86 -0.79
C THR A 383 6.34 -13.49 -0.17
N ASN A 384 5.55 -12.46 -0.47
CA ASN A 384 5.63 -11.16 0.20
C ASN A 384 4.63 -11.02 1.35
N GLU A 385 4.00 -12.12 1.75
CA GLU A 385 3.15 -12.17 2.93
C GLU A 385 3.93 -12.76 4.10
N PRO A 386 3.95 -12.11 5.28
CA PRO A 386 4.58 -12.69 6.45
C PRO A 386 3.72 -13.83 7.02
N VAL A 387 4.34 -14.72 7.80
CA VAL A 387 3.62 -15.71 8.59
C VAL A 387 2.75 -15.05 9.67
N ASP A 388 1.69 -15.74 10.10
CA ASP A 388 0.80 -15.25 11.17
C ASP A 388 1.25 -15.76 12.56
N THR A 389 2.53 -16.14 12.69
CA THR A 389 3.18 -16.59 13.94
C THR A 389 4.40 -15.72 14.20
N TYR A 390 4.82 -15.61 15.45
CA TYR A 390 5.95 -14.75 15.85
C TYR A 390 5.79 -13.28 15.45
N ASN A 391 4.57 -12.74 15.58
CA ASN A 391 4.22 -11.42 15.05
C ASN A 391 3.68 -10.42 16.09
N HIS A 392 3.42 -10.82 17.34
CA HIS A 392 2.75 -9.97 18.33
C HIS A 392 3.58 -8.75 18.76
N CYS A 393 4.87 -8.95 19.07
CA CYS A 393 5.79 -7.85 19.36
C CYS A 393 6.05 -7.01 18.11
N ILE A 394 6.20 -7.67 16.96
CA ILE A 394 6.45 -7.00 15.69
C ILE A 394 5.23 -6.19 15.25
N ASP A 395 4.01 -6.70 15.45
CA ASP A 395 2.78 -5.96 15.17
C ASP A 395 2.59 -4.79 16.13
N SER A 396 2.84 -4.99 17.43
CA SER A 396 2.88 -3.91 18.41
C SER A 396 3.91 -2.83 18.01
N LEU A 397 5.12 -3.22 17.61
CA LEU A 397 6.15 -2.31 17.12
C LEU A 397 5.67 -1.55 15.87
N ARG A 398 5.07 -2.24 14.91
CA ARG A 398 4.49 -1.66 13.69
C ARG A 398 3.37 -0.66 13.99
N TYR A 399 2.52 -0.94 14.99
CA TYR A 399 1.48 0.00 15.44
C TYR A 399 2.08 1.25 16.07
N SER A 400 3.13 1.12 16.86
CA SER A 400 3.79 2.27 17.52
C SER A 400 4.26 3.34 16.54
N VAL A 401 4.66 2.93 15.33
CA VAL A 401 5.22 3.79 14.28
C VAL A 401 4.26 4.10 13.14
N GLU A 402 2.99 3.69 13.23
CA GLU A 402 1.99 3.84 12.15
C GLU A 402 1.87 5.27 11.63
N ARG A 403 1.99 6.27 12.49
CA ARG A 403 1.89 7.70 12.15
C ARG A 403 2.86 8.16 11.06
N PHE A 404 3.97 7.46 10.85
CA PHE A 404 5.00 7.84 9.88
C PHE A 404 4.69 7.37 8.47
N TYR A 405 4.05 6.22 8.31
CA TYR A 405 3.68 5.68 7.01
C TYR A 405 2.18 5.83 6.68
N ARG A 406 1.38 6.29 7.67
CA ARG A 406 -0.04 6.61 7.52
C ARG A 406 -0.41 7.92 8.24
N PRO A 407 0.06 9.08 7.74
CA PRO A 407 -0.24 10.35 8.37
C PRO A 407 -1.75 10.68 8.35
N ASP A 408 -2.20 11.45 9.34
CA ASP A 408 -3.59 11.90 9.41
C ASP A 408 -3.93 12.86 8.26
N THR A 409 -4.80 12.44 7.36
CA THR A 409 -5.30 13.26 6.25
C THR A 409 -6.07 14.51 6.70
N LYS A 410 -6.54 14.56 7.96
CA LYS A 410 -7.28 15.70 8.52
C LYS A 410 -6.44 16.98 8.69
N LYS A 411 -5.12 16.90 8.89
CA LYS A 411 -4.27 18.09 9.00
C LYS A 411 -4.12 18.87 7.70
N ASN A 412 -4.18 18.20 6.54
CA ASN A 412 -4.11 18.85 5.23
C ASN A 412 -5.40 19.62 4.85
N SER A 413 -6.55 19.27 5.42
CA SER A 413 -7.81 19.99 5.17
C SER A 413 -7.85 21.37 5.87
N THR A 414 -7.19 21.50 7.00
CA THR A 414 -7.13 22.77 7.75
C THR A 414 -6.23 23.78 7.02
N ILE A 415 -5.10 23.34 6.47
CA ILE A 415 -4.20 24.19 5.66
C ILE A 415 -4.88 24.60 4.35
N LYS A 416 -5.57 23.67 3.66
CA LYS A 416 -6.35 24.01 2.45
C LYS A 416 -7.52 24.96 2.73
N LYS A 417 -8.21 24.85 3.88
CA LYS A 417 -9.23 25.80 4.30
C LYS A 417 -8.64 27.19 4.59
N SER A 418 -7.49 27.26 5.24
CA SER A 418 -6.79 28.54 5.49
C SER A 418 -6.36 29.23 4.19
N ILE A 419 -5.81 28.48 3.23
CA ILE A 419 -5.43 29.00 1.91
C ILE A 419 -6.66 29.46 1.11
N LYS A 420 -7.78 28.74 1.19
CA LYS A 420 -9.03 29.14 0.52
C LYS A 420 -9.61 30.44 1.13
N ASN A 421 -9.51 30.59 2.44
CA ASN A 421 -9.94 31.81 3.14
C ASN A 421 -9.04 33.01 2.84
N ILE A 422 -7.71 32.81 2.70
CA ILE A 422 -6.76 33.87 2.32
C ILE A 422 -7.03 34.34 0.87
N LYS A 423 -7.30 33.42 -0.07
CA LYS A 423 -7.68 33.77 -1.45
C LYS A 423 -9.06 34.43 -1.56
N ALA A 424 -9.98 34.13 -0.64
CA ALA A 424 -11.29 34.81 -0.58
C ALA A 424 -11.23 36.20 0.02
N MET A 425 -10.13 36.56 0.70
CA MET A 425 -9.87 37.90 1.29
C MET A 425 -9.06 38.82 0.37
N GLY A 426 -8.73 38.38 -0.85
CA GLY A 426 -8.11 39.26 -1.86
C GLY A 426 -6.61 39.56 -1.63
N LEU A 427 -5.91 38.69 -0.86
CA LEU A 427 -4.44 38.78 -0.65
C LEU A 427 -3.73 37.61 -1.35
#